data_141291eb8f3030d0a7b0e59b57b9dbdc
#
_entry.id   141291eb8f3030d0a7b0e59b57b9dbdc
#
_cell.length_a   1.000
_cell.length_b   1.000
_cell.length_c   1.000
_cell.angle_alpha   90.00
_cell.angle_beta   90.00
_cell.angle_gamma   90.00
#
_symmetry.space_group_name_H-M   'P 1'
#
loop_
_entity.id
_entity.type
_entity.pdbx_description
1 polymer ?
#
loop_
_entity_poly.entity_id
_entity_poly.type
_entity_poly.pdbx_seq_one_letter_code
_entity_poly.pdbx_strand_id
1 'polypeptide(L)'
;MVIDLKTLYGAEATEQQKRYEELSAYFAEEFGDTNALSYFSAPGRTEVGGNHTDHNNGKVLAAAVNLDVIAAVKKTENGVIRLKSVGFPMDTVDTADLNVQEAEKERSASLIRGVCARLKALGYEVGGFDAVTTSRVLKGSGLSSSAAFEVLVVTILSHLYNDDAIDPVEAAQISKFAENVYFGKPSGLLDQMAASVGGFTTMDFKDLSAPKIEKIDFDLDRYGYALCVVDTGGNHADLTGEYAAIPAEMKRVAKALGGEVLREVSEEEFYKKIPELRKEVGDRAILRAIHFFDDNRVVDQEVAALKSGDFETFKQCVIASGHSSAMNLQNVFAVVNPQEQGLSLALALMAKILGGKGAYRVHGGGFAGTVQAYVPLDMLDAFKAEMQSVFGEKSCYVLSVRSAGGTKVTIE
;
A
#
# COMPACT_ATOMS: atom_id res chain seq x y z
N MET A 1 -12.68 -12.53 -9.98
CA MET A 1 -12.32 -13.88 -9.42
C MET A 1 -13.20 -14.15 -8.21
N VAL A 2 -13.62 -15.41 -7.98
CA VAL A 2 -14.39 -15.81 -6.79
C VAL A 2 -13.55 -16.81 -6.01
N ILE A 3 -13.34 -16.58 -4.72
CA ILE A 3 -12.43 -17.37 -3.88
C ILE A 3 -13.14 -17.76 -2.58
N ASP A 4 -12.96 -19.00 -2.11
CA ASP A 4 -13.45 -19.44 -0.81
C ASP A 4 -12.52 -18.98 0.34
N LEU A 5 -13.06 -18.99 1.57
CA LEU A 5 -12.34 -18.54 2.77
C LEU A 5 -11.05 -19.32 3.02
N LYS A 6 -11.05 -20.64 2.76
CA LYS A 6 -9.88 -21.49 3.03
C LYS A 6 -8.73 -21.15 2.08
N THR A 7 -9.04 -20.93 0.80
CA THR A 7 -8.05 -20.51 -0.20
C THR A 7 -7.52 -19.10 0.10
N LEU A 8 -8.39 -18.20 0.60
CA LEU A 8 -8.04 -16.81 0.83
C LEU A 8 -7.23 -16.59 2.13
N TYR A 9 -7.60 -17.29 3.21
CA TYR A 9 -7.07 -17.04 4.56
C TYR A 9 -6.34 -18.25 5.18
N GLY A 10 -6.28 -19.38 4.48
CA GLY A 10 -5.56 -20.55 4.97
C GLY A 10 -6.04 -21.04 6.34
N ALA A 11 -5.12 -21.10 7.30
CA ALA A 11 -5.42 -21.57 8.66
C ALA A 11 -6.36 -20.63 9.44
N GLU A 12 -6.46 -19.37 9.07
CA GLU A 12 -7.35 -18.39 9.73
C GLU A 12 -8.80 -18.46 9.23
N ALA A 13 -9.15 -19.31 8.24
CA ALA A 13 -10.46 -19.35 7.59
C ALA A 13 -11.65 -19.39 8.57
N THR A 14 -11.56 -20.21 9.64
CA THR A 14 -12.62 -20.32 10.65
C THR A 14 -12.82 -19.02 11.46
N GLU A 15 -11.74 -18.31 11.77
CA GLU A 15 -11.82 -17.01 12.45
C GLU A 15 -12.39 -15.95 11.50
N GLN A 16 -11.96 -15.97 10.26
CA GLN A 16 -12.43 -15.05 9.25
C GLN A 16 -13.91 -15.26 8.93
N GLN A 17 -14.40 -16.50 8.92
CA GLN A 17 -15.84 -16.77 8.74
C GLN A 17 -16.71 -16.01 9.73
N LYS A 18 -16.32 -15.96 11.03
CA LYS A 18 -17.03 -15.19 12.05
C LYS A 18 -17.11 -13.69 11.70
N ARG A 19 -16.04 -13.12 11.11
CA ARG A 19 -16.07 -11.72 10.65
C ARG A 19 -17.13 -11.49 9.56
N TYR A 20 -17.31 -12.43 8.64
CA TYR A 20 -18.35 -12.31 7.61
C TYR A 20 -19.77 -12.54 8.18
N GLU A 21 -19.91 -13.41 9.17
CA GLU A 21 -21.17 -13.58 9.90
C GLU A 21 -21.56 -12.30 10.67
N GLU A 22 -20.61 -11.69 11.40
CA GLU A 22 -20.80 -10.40 12.07
C GLU A 22 -21.14 -9.29 11.06
N LEU A 23 -20.46 -9.29 9.90
CA LEU A 23 -20.72 -8.32 8.84
C LEU A 23 -22.14 -8.45 8.28
N SER A 24 -22.64 -9.69 8.15
CA SER A 24 -24.03 -9.96 7.75
C SER A 24 -25.04 -9.48 8.78
N ALA A 25 -24.72 -9.59 10.07
CA ALA A 25 -25.55 -9.05 11.15
C ALA A 25 -25.59 -7.51 11.12
N TYR A 26 -24.46 -6.85 10.92
CA TYR A 26 -24.40 -5.40 10.71
C TYR A 26 -25.19 -4.96 9.48
N PHE A 27 -25.16 -5.74 8.40
CA PHE A 27 -25.96 -5.46 7.21
C PHE A 27 -27.46 -5.55 7.52
N ALA A 28 -27.89 -6.57 8.28
CA ALA A 28 -29.27 -6.73 8.72
C ALA A 28 -29.75 -5.56 9.58
N GLU A 29 -28.91 -5.08 10.49
CA GLU A 29 -29.21 -3.92 11.35
C GLU A 29 -29.40 -2.63 10.53
N GLU A 30 -28.57 -2.41 9.50
CA GLU A 30 -28.58 -1.16 8.75
C GLU A 30 -29.62 -1.14 7.60
N PHE A 31 -29.80 -2.29 6.90
CA PHE A 31 -30.60 -2.37 5.68
C PHE A 31 -31.77 -3.38 5.74
N GLY A 32 -31.79 -4.24 6.74
CA GLY A 32 -32.88 -5.20 7.01
C GLY A 32 -32.75 -6.51 6.25
N ASP A 33 -32.92 -6.53 4.92
CA ASP A 33 -32.98 -7.74 4.11
C ASP A 33 -31.60 -8.26 3.72
N THR A 34 -31.25 -9.46 4.21
CA THR A 34 -29.97 -10.16 3.94
C THR A 34 -30.06 -11.21 2.81
N ASN A 35 -31.18 -11.31 2.11
CA ASN A 35 -31.29 -12.24 0.99
C ASN A 35 -30.34 -11.82 -0.14
N ALA A 36 -29.66 -12.81 -0.75
CA ALA A 36 -28.75 -12.63 -1.87
C ALA A 36 -27.56 -11.68 -1.62
N LEU A 37 -27.00 -11.66 -0.39
CA LEU A 37 -25.77 -10.97 -0.11
C LEU A 37 -24.61 -11.55 -0.92
N SER A 38 -23.76 -10.68 -1.41
CA SER A 38 -22.44 -11.00 -1.97
C SER A 38 -21.36 -10.45 -1.05
N TYR A 39 -20.26 -11.21 -0.92
CA TYR A 39 -19.16 -10.79 -0.05
C TYR A 39 -17.90 -10.50 -0.85
N PHE A 40 -17.17 -9.48 -0.42
CA PHE A 40 -15.97 -9.02 -1.09
C PHE A 40 -14.87 -8.73 -0.09
N SER A 41 -13.62 -8.80 -0.55
CA SER A 41 -12.45 -8.49 0.24
C SER A 41 -11.38 -7.83 -0.63
N ALA A 42 -10.73 -6.78 -0.11
CA ALA A 42 -9.55 -6.20 -0.72
C ALA A 42 -8.45 -6.01 0.34
N PRO A 43 -7.21 -6.44 0.07
CA PRO A 43 -6.12 -6.41 1.02
C PRO A 43 -5.51 -5.02 1.18
N GLY A 44 -4.90 -4.77 2.35
CA GLY A 44 -3.84 -3.79 2.47
C GLY A 44 -2.56 -4.27 1.79
N ARG A 45 -1.54 -3.43 1.77
CA ARG A 45 -0.25 -3.74 1.17
C ARG A 45 0.91 -3.38 2.10
N THR A 46 2.03 -4.05 1.92
CA THR A 46 3.33 -3.67 2.47
C THR A 46 4.27 -3.27 1.34
N GLU A 47 5.07 -2.22 1.55
CA GLU A 47 6.17 -1.86 0.66
C GLU A 47 7.38 -2.72 1.00
N VAL A 48 7.97 -3.39 0.01
CA VAL A 48 9.12 -4.29 0.19
C VAL A 48 10.41 -3.62 -0.24
N GLY A 49 10.43 -2.96 -1.40
CA GLY A 49 11.57 -2.22 -1.94
C GLY A 49 11.14 -1.08 -2.85
N GLY A 50 12.05 -0.15 -3.15
CA GLY A 50 11.78 1.00 -4.01
C GLY A 50 11.16 2.18 -3.26
N ASN A 51 11.69 2.50 -2.08
CA ASN A 51 11.14 3.55 -1.22
C ASN A 51 11.18 4.93 -1.91
N HIS A 52 10.01 5.53 -2.18
CA HIS A 52 9.84 6.81 -2.88
C HIS A 52 10.39 6.88 -4.31
N THR A 53 10.70 5.75 -4.95
CA THR A 53 11.21 5.75 -6.33
C THR A 53 10.11 5.96 -7.36
N ASP A 54 8.87 5.58 -7.07
CA ASP A 54 7.69 5.69 -7.95
C ASP A 54 7.38 7.13 -8.36
N HIS A 55 7.63 8.12 -7.49
CA HIS A 55 7.46 9.55 -7.79
C HIS A 55 8.39 10.08 -8.90
N ASN A 56 9.45 9.34 -9.23
CA ASN A 56 10.40 9.61 -10.30
C ASN A 56 10.43 8.50 -11.36
N ASN A 57 9.30 7.83 -11.55
CA ASN A 57 9.10 6.76 -12.51
C ASN A 57 10.05 5.56 -12.30
N GLY A 58 10.40 5.28 -11.05
CA GLY A 58 11.29 4.19 -10.66
C GLY A 58 10.61 2.84 -10.60
N LYS A 59 11.34 1.89 -10.01
CA LYS A 59 10.89 0.52 -9.75
C LYS A 59 10.52 0.37 -8.29
N VAL A 60 9.53 -0.47 -8.03
CA VAL A 60 9.09 -0.81 -6.68
C VAL A 60 8.78 -2.30 -6.57
N LEU A 61 8.89 -2.82 -5.37
CA LEU A 61 8.42 -4.14 -4.98
C LEU A 61 7.48 -4.00 -3.79
N ALA A 62 6.28 -4.55 -3.91
CA ALA A 62 5.28 -4.52 -2.85
C ALA A 62 4.62 -5.90 -2.69
N ALA A 63 3.92 -6.12 -1.59
CA ALA A 63 3.14 -7.32 -1.39
C ALA A 63 1.78 -7.01 -0.77
N ALA A 64 0.72 -7.71 -1.22
CA ALA A 64 -0.56 -7.70 -0.55
C ALA A 64 -0.47 -8.49 0.76
N VAL A 65 -1.15 -8.02 1.80
CA VAL A 65 -1.10 -8.64 3.13
C VAL A 65 -2.46 -9.21 3.55
N ASN A 66 -2.46 -10.08 4.56
CA ASN A 66 -3.67 -10.73 5.09
C ASN A 66 -4.63 -9.80 5.85
N LEU A 67 -4.23 -8.56 6.13
CA LEU A 67 -5.13 -7.54 6.66
C LEU A 67 -5.91 -6.90 5.52
N ASP A 68 -7.23 -6.89 5.63
CA ASP A 68 -8.12 -6.49 4.55
C ASP A 68 -9.31 -5.63 5.00
N VAL A 69 -9.97 -5.04 4.01
CA VAL A 69 -11.32 -4.48 4.11
C VAL A 69 -12.26 -5.50 3.50
N ILE A 70 -13.32 -5.88 4.23
CA ILE A 70 -14.36 -6.79 3.75
C ILE A 70 -15.70 -6.08 3.61
N ALA A 71 -16.53 -6.53 2.68
CA ALA A 71 -17.87 -6.00 2.42
C ALA A 71 -18.92 -7.09 2.31
N ALA A 72 -20.10 -6.87 2.94
CA ALA A 72 -21.37 -7.52 2.58
C ALA A 72 -22.17 -6.55 1.72
N VAL A 73 -22.62 -7.01 0.55
CA VAL A 73 -23.16 -6.14 -0.49
C VAL A 73 -24.43 -6.73 -1.08
N LYS A 74 -25.41 -5.88 -1.31
CA LYS A 74 -26.64 -6.19 -2.03
C LYS A 74 -26.84 -5.23 -3.19
N LYS A 75 -26.98 -5.76 -4.41
CA LYS A 75 -27.31 -4.97 -5.60
C LYS A 75 -28.68 -4.32 -5.45
N THR A 76 -28.82 -3.07 -5.89
CA THR A 76 -30.09 -2.33 -5.92
C THR A 76 -30.33 -1.75 -7.32
N GLU A 77 -31.62 -1.45 -7.63
CA GLU A 77 -32.00 -0.92 -8.96
C GLU A 77 -32.25 0.61 -8.92
N ASN A 78 -31.97 1.27 -7.78
CA ASN A 78 -32.31 2.68 -7.59
C ASN A 78 -31.22 3.66 -8.03
N GLY A 79 -30.07 3.17 -8.53
CA GLY A 79 -28.96 4.01 -8.97
C GLY A 79 -28.22 4.72 -7.83
N VAL A 80 -28.47 4.36 -6.57
CA VAL A 80 -27.81 4.96 -5.41
C VAL A 80 -26.93 3.95 -4.71
N ILE A 81 -25.70 4.34 -4.43
CA ILE A 81 -24.77 3.57 -3.58
C ILE A 81 -24.91 4.07 -2.15
N ARG A 82 -25.20 3.18 -1.22
CA ARG A 82 -25.18 3.44 0.22
C ARG A 82 -24.16 2.48 0.84
N LEU A 83 -23.11 3.04 1.41
CA LEU A 83 -22.02 2.26 2.04
C LEU A 83 -21.82 2.69 3.48
N LYS A 84 -21.99 1.75 4.39
CA LYS A 84 -21.78 1.91 5.83
C LYS A 84 -20.48 1.23 6.24
N SER A 85 -19.43 2.00 6.51
CA SER A 85 -18.27 1.48 7.23
C SER A 85 -18.58 1.47 8.72
N VAL A 86 -18.44 0.31 9.39
CA VAL A 86 -18.74 0.17 10.80
C VAL A 86 -17.93 1.17 11.63
N GLY A 87 -18.60 1.95 12.48
CA GLY A 87 -18.00 3.03 13.27
C GLY A 87 -17.92 4.40 12.57
N PHE A 88 -18.38 4.52 11.31
CA PHE A 88 -18.38 5.77 10.55
C PHE A 88 -19.79 6.14 10.06
N PRO A 89 -20.04 7.41 9.65
CA PRO A 89 -21.30 7.78 9.00
C PRO A 89 -21.54 7.00 7.71
N MET A 90 -22.79 6.94 7.25
CA MET A 90 -23.17 6.38 5.95
C MET A 90 -22.66 7.28 4.83
N ASP A 91 -21.97 6.70 3.84
CA ASP A 91 -21.69 7.33 2.58
C ASP A 91 -22.86 7.08 1.61
N THR A 92 -23.30 8.12 0.90
CA THR A 92 -24.38 8.03 -0.09
C THR A 92 -23.94 8.72 -1.37
N VAL A 93 -23.93 7.99 -2.48
CA VAL A 93 -23.53 8.49 -3.80
C VAL A 93 -24.62 8.17 -4.83
N ASP A 94 -25.16 9.20 -5.46
CA ASP A 94 -26.06 9.06 -6.61
C ASP A 94 -25.21 8.86 -7.88
N THR A 95 -25.42 7.74 -8.59
CA THR A 95 -24.69 7.41 -9.82
C THR A 95 -25.14 8.23 -11.03
N ALA A 96 -26.22 9.01 -10.90
CA ALA A 96 -26.65 9.98 -11.91
C ALA A 96 -25.83 11.28 -11.87
N ASP A 97 -25.30 11.67 -10.69
CA ASP A 97 -24.41 12.83 -10.51
C ASP A 97 -23.03 12.39 -10.03
N LEU A 98 -22.08 12.29 -10.96
CA LEU A 98 -20.70 11.88 -10.71
C LEU A 98 -19.71 13.05 -10.84
N ASN A 99 -20.18 14.30 -10.78
CA ASN A 99 -19.29 15.45 -10.72
C ASN A 99 -18.54 15.51 -9.38
N VAL A 100 -17.34 16.12 -9.39
CA VAL A 100 -16.59 16.38 -8.16
C VAL A 100 -17.43 17.25 -7.22
N GLN A 101 -17.56 16.81 -5.97
CA GLN A 101 -18.26 17.52 -4.91
C GLN A 101 -17.25 18.03 -3.89
N GLU A 102 -17.03 19.34 -3.81
CA GLU A 102 -16.07 19.94 -2.88
C GLU A 102 -16.34 19.57 -1.41
N ALA A 103 -17.63 19.40 -1.05
CA ALA A 103 -18.04 19.00 0.29
C ALA A 103 -17.65 17.55 0.67
N GLU A 104 -17.30 16.72 -0.32
CA GLU A 104 -16.89 15.33 -0.14
C GLU A 104 -15.36 15.17 -0.14
N LYS A 105 -14.59 16.21 -0.40
CA LYS A 105 -13.14 16.18 -0.44
C LYS A 105 -12.57 15.63 0.87
N GLU A 106 -11.57 14.74 0.76
CA GLU A 106 -10.97 14.01 1.90
C GLU A 106 -11.95 13.08 2.65
N ARG A 107 -13.09 12.73 2.04
CA ARG A 107 -14.09 11.80 2.59
C ARG A 107 -14.24 10.57 1.68
N SER A 108 -14.64 9.44 2.27
CA SER A 108 -14.86 8.17 1.55
C SER A 108 -15.88 8.27 0.41
N ALA A 109 -16.91 9.11 0.55
CA ALA A 109 -17.88 9.35 -0.51
C ALA A 109 -17.23 9.84 -1.81
N SER A 110 -16.19 10.69 -1.73
CA SER A 110 -15.46 11.15 -2.92
C SER A 110 -14.72 10.02 -3.63
N LEU A 111 -14.16 9.06 -2.90
CA LEU A 111 -13.52 7.88 -3.47
C LEU A 111 -14.53 7.02 -4.24
N ILE A 112 -15.70 6.75 -3.64
CA ILE A 112 -16.80 6.00 -4.29
C ILE A 112 -17.22 6.70 -5.58
N ARG A 113 -17.49 8.02 -5.51
CA ARG A 113 -17.88 8.84 -6.65
C ARG A 113 -16.82 8.85 -7.75
N GLY A 114 -15.55 9.00 -7.38
CA GLY A 114 -14.42 9.00 -8.31
C GLY A 114 -14.25 7.67 -9.04
N VAL A 115 -14.39 6.53 -8.33
CA VAL A 115 -14.41 5.19 -8.94
C VAL A 115 -15.55 5.08 -9.95
N CYS A 116 -16.78 5.45 -9.57
CA CYS A 116 -17.95 5.41 -10.46
C CYS A 116 -17.75 6.29 -11.71
N ALA A 117 -17.24 7.51 -11.52
CA ALA A 117 -16.99 8.45 -12.62
C ALA A 117 -15.95 7.88 -13.61
N ARG A 118 -14.87 7.29 -13.09
CA ARG A 118 -13.83 6.73 -13.95
C ARG A 118 -14.31 5.49 -14.70
N LEU A 119 -15.04 4.58 -14.03
CA LEU A 119 -15.66 3.42 -14.67
C LEU A 119 -16.55 3.84 -15.83
N LYS A 120 -17.46 4.79 -15.58
CA LYS A 120 -18.38 5.30 -16.62
C LYS A 120 -17.63 5.94 -17.79
N ALA A 121 -16.54 6.69 -17.51
CA ALA A 121 -15.71 7.29 -18.56
C ALA A 121 -14.97 6.26 -19.41
N LEU A 122 -14.70 5.05 -18.87
CA LEU A 122 -14.11 3.92 -19.58
C LEU A 122 -15.13 3.05 -20.30
N GLY A 123 -16.43 3.33 -20.16
CA GLY A 123 -17.51 2.60 -20.82
C GLY A 123 -18.06 1.42 -20.02
N TYR A 124 -17.71 1.31 -18.75
CA TYR A 124 -18.25 0.30 -17.83
C TYR A 124 -19.60 0.71 -17.26
N GLU A 125 -20.43 -0.27 -16.94
CA GLU A 125 -21.70 -0.07 -16.28
C GLU A 125 -21.51 0.27 -14.78
N VAL A 126 -22.30 1.22 -14.29
CA VAL A 126 -22.30 1.67 -12.90
C VAL A 126 -23.74 1.73 -12.40
N GLY A 127 -23.99 1.13 -11.24
CA GLY A 127 -25.32 1.11 -10.64
C GLY A 127 -25.30 1.13 -9.11
N GLY A 128 -26.48 1.09 -8.51
CA GLY A 128 -26.66 1.19 -7.07
C GLY A 128 -26.38 -0.11 -6.32
N PHE A 129 -25.92 0.00 -5.09
CA PHE A 129 -25.83 -1.10 -4.15
C PHE A 129 -25.88 -0.60 -2.70
N ASP A 130 -26.30 -1.47 -1.80
CA ASP A 130 -26.16 -1.27 -0.36
C ASP A 130 -24.97 -2.13 0.12
N ALA A 131 -24.14 -1.57 0.98
CA ALA A 131 -22.98 -2.27 1.53
C ALA A 131 -22.70 -1.92 2.99
N VAL A 132 -22.24 -2.91 3.75
CA VAL A 132 -21.60 -2.72 5.04
C VAL A 132 -20.17 -3.21 4.95
N THR A 133 -19.21 -2.45 5.49
CA THR A 133 -17.79 -2.80 5.48
C THR A 133 -17.18 -2.78 6.87
N THR A 134 -16.21 -3.68 7.09
CA THR A 134 -15.28 -3.63 8.23
C THR A 134 -13.85 -3.73 7.73
N SER A 135 -12.90 -3.13 8.46
CA SER A 135 -11.50 -3.08 8.06
C SER A 135 -10.59 -3.57 9.18
N ARG A 136 -9.63 -4.44 8.82
CA ARG A 136 -8.44 -4.75 9.62
C ARG A 136 -7.20 -3.99 9.13
N VAL A 137 -7.30 -3.27 8.00
CA VAL A 137 -6.25 -2.37 7.51
C VAL A 137 -6.32 -1.09 8.34
N LEU A 138 -5.46 -0.98 9.33
CA LEU A 138 -5.48 0.12 10.27
C LEU A 138 -5.10 1.44 9.62
N LYS A 139 -5.87 2.48 9.92
CA LYS A 139 -5.57 3.85 9.47
C LYS A 139 -4.27 4.32 10.15
N GLY A 140 -3.32 4.81 9.35
CA GLY A 140 -2.03 5.28 9.85
C GLY A 140 -0.95 4.20 10.03
N SER A 141 -1.28 2.91 9.86
CA SER A 141 -0.31 1.80 9.97
C SER A 141 0.66 1.66 8.79
N GLY A 142 0.60 2.55 7.80
CA GLY A 142 1.38 2.43 6.58
C GLY A 142 0.93 1.31 5.62
N LEU A 143 -0.18 0.61 5.90
CA LEU A 143 -0.69 -0.52 5.10
C LEU A 143 -1.71 -0.11 4.02
N SER A 144 -1.90 1.19 3.80
CA SER A 144 -2.74 1.79 2.75
C SER A 144 -4.23 1.40 2.78
N SER A 145 -4.92 1.82 3.82
CA SER A 145 -6.37 1.59 3.95
C SER A 145 -7.21 2.26 2.85
N SER A 146 -6.79 3.41 2.30
CA SER A 146 -7.48 4.07 1.19
C SER A 146 -7.46 3.22 -0.07
N ALA A 147 -6.28 2.73 -0.48
CA ALA A 147 -6.15 1.90 -1.67
C ALA A 147 -6.95 0.59 -1.55
N ALA A 148 -6.93 -0.06 -0.38
CA ALA A 148 -7.75 -1.25 -0.11
C ALA A 148 -9.25 -0.95 -0.28
N PHE A 149 -9.72 0.19 0.24
CA PHE A 149 -11.12 0.62 0.10
C PHE A 149 -11.50 0.93 -1.35
N GLU A 150 -10.66 1.66 -2.07
CA GLU A 150 -10.88 1.99 -3.48
C GLU A 150 -10.95 0.73 -4.35
N VAL A 151 -9.99 -0.18 -4.19
CA VAL A 151 -9.96 -1.46 -4.90
C VAL A 151 -11.19 -2.31 -4.55
N LEU A 152 -11.64 -2.29 -3.28
CA LEU A 152 -12.88 -2.96 -2.88
C LEU A 152 -14.08 -2.43 -3.66
N VAL A 153 -14.25 -1.12 -3.79
CA VAL A 153 -15.36 -0.50 -4.54
C VAL A 153 -15.31 -0.86 -6.03
N VAL A 154 -14.11 -0.81 -6.65
CA VAL A 154 -13.94 -1.26 -8.04
C VAL A 154 -14.31 -2.74 -8.19
N THR A 155 -13.86 -3.60 -7.28
CA THR A 155 -14.15 -5.04 -7.29
C THR A 155 -15.65 -5.32 -7.17
N ILE A 156 -16.36 -4.60 -6.29
CA ILE A 156 -17.82 -4.69 -6.15
C ILE A 156 -18.52 -4.35 -7.46
N LEU A 157 -18.20 -3.20 -8.05
CA LEU A 157 -18.82 -2.74 -9.30
C LEU A 157 -18.47 -3.64 -10.50
N SER A 158 -17.24 -4.18 -10.55
CA SER A 158 -16.82 -5.18 -11.53
C SER A 158 -17.74 -6.40 -11.50
N HIS A 159 -17.94 -6.98 -10.33
CA HIS A 159 -18.76 -8.19 -10.17
C HIS A 159 -20.25 -7.96 -10.29
N LEU A 160 -20.79 -6.83 -9.84
CA LEU A 160 -22.24 -6.58 -9.86
C LEU A 160 -22.77 -6.15 -11.24
N TYR A 161 -21.93 -5.48 -12.05
CA TYR A 161 -22.38 -4.79 -13.25
C TYR A 161 -21.56 -5.10 -14.50
N ASN A 162 -20.38 -5.71 -14.39
CA ASN A 162 -19.43 -5.85 -15.49
C ASN A 162 -18.86 -7.27 -15.62
N ASP A 163 -19.53 -8.28 -15.12
CA ASP A 163 -19.18 -9.72 -15.26
C ASP A 163 -17.71 -10.01 -14.89
N ASP A 164 -17.15 -9.28 -13.90
CA ASP A 164 -15.74 -9.38 -13.46
C ASP A 164 -14.71 -9.06 -14.57
N ALA A 165 -15.08 -8.21 -15.51
CA ALA A 165 -14.25 -7.91 -16.69
C ALA A 165 -13.12 -6.90 -16.43
N ILE A 166 -13.11 -6.20 -15.29
CA ILE A 166 -12.10 -5.20 -14.98
C ILE A 166 -10.85 -5.91 -14.46
N ASP A 167 -9.75 -5.82 -15.22
CA ASP A 167 -8.50 -6.45 -14.80
C ASP A 167 -7.84 -5.70 -13.62
N PRO A 168 -6.95 -6.37 -12.85
CA PRO A 168 -6.34 -5.79 -11.66
C PRO A 168 -5.51 -4.52 -11.91
N VAL A 169 -4.87 -4.39 -13.08
CA VAL A 169 -4.07 -3.20 -13.41
C VAL A 169 -4.99 -2.01 -13.68
N GLU A 170 -6.07 -2.24 -14.43
CA GLU A 170 -7.07 -1.21 -14.67
C GLU A 170 -7.81 -0.81 -13.40
N ALA A 171 -8.14 -1.77 -12.53
CA ALA A 171 -8.72 -1.51 -11.20
C ALA A 171 -7.84 -0.59 -10.35
N ALA A 172 -6.52 -0.81 -10.36
CA ALA A 172 -5.56 0.07 -9.68
C ALA A 172 -5.52 1.48 -10.28
N GLN A 173 -5.57 1.60 -11.61
CA GLN A 173 -5.58 2.91 -12.30
C GLN A 173 -6.88 3.69 -12.02
N ILE A 174 -8.02 3.01 -11.97
CA ILE A 174 -9.30 3.59 -11.58
C ILE A 174 -9.26 4.11 -10.14
N SER A 175 -8.74 3.30 -9.23
CA SER A 175 -8.59 3.63 -7.81
C SER A 175 -7.69 4.87 -7.61
N LYS A 176 -6.51 4.89 -8.24
CA LYS A 176 -5.62 6.06 -8.22
C LYS A 176 -6.30 7.32 -8.75
N PHE A 177 -7.07 7.21 -9.83
CA PHE A 177 -7.82 8.36 -10.37
C PHE A 177 -8.79 8.93 -9.32
N ALA A 178 -9.52 8.07 -8.61
CA ALA A 178 -10.44 8.50 -7.56
C ALA A 178 -9.70 9.23 -6.42
N GLU A 179 -8.56 8.70 -5.96
CA GLU A 179 -7.76 9.31 -4.89
C GLU A 179 -7.19 10.67 -5.31
N ASN A 180 -6.67 10.78 -6.54
CA ASN A 180 -6.01 12.02 -6.99
C ASN A 180 -7.00 13.12 -7.38
N VAL A 181 -8.09 12.77 -8.07
CA VAL A 181 -8.99 13.75 -8.68
C VAL A 181 -10.16 14.10 -7.76
N TYR A 182 -10.74 13.12 -7.06
CA TYR A 182 -11.92 13.30 -6.24
C TYR A 182 -11.61 13.51 -4.77
N PHE A 183 -10.73 12.68 -4.21
CA PHE A 183 -10.32 12.82 -2.81
C PHE A 183 -9.34 13.99 -2.63
N GLY A 184 -8.51 14.26 -3.63
CA GLY A 184 -7.58 15.39 -3.65
C GLY A 184 -6.21 15.09 -3.05
N LYS A 185 -5.83 13.81 -2.89
CA LYS A 185 -4.51 13.39 -2.41
C LYS A 185 -3.65 12.91 -3.58
N PRO A 186 -2.56 13.60 -3.92
CA PRO A 186 -1.65 13.15 -4.98
C PRO A 186 -0.90 11.89 -4.51
N SER A 187 -1.24 10.73 -5.08
CA SER A 187 -0.62 9.45 -4.79
C SER A 187 0.04 8.83 -6.04
N GLY A 188 1.04 7.97 -5.83
CA GLY A 188 1.58 7.08 -6.84
C GLY A 188 0.59 5.97 -7.19
N LEU A 189 1.06 4.93 -7.88
CA LEU A 189 0.23 3.78 -8.29
C LEU A 189 0.54 2.50 -7.48
N LEU A 190 1.61 2.53 -6.66
CA LEU A 190 2.10 1.37 -5.92
C LEU A 190 1.02 0.73 -5.05
N ASP A 191 0.34 1.54 -4.24
CA ASP A 191 -0.59 1.08 -3.22
C ASP A 191 -1.79 0.35 -3.83
N GLN A 192 -2.43 0.98 -4.81
CA GLN A 192 -3.59 0.43 -5.50
C GLN A 192 -3.21 -0.81 -6.31
N MET A 193 -2.02 -0.80 -6.93
CA MET A 193 -1.55 -1.94 -7.73
C MET A 193 -1.31 -3.16 -6.86
N ALA A 194 -0.62 -3.01 -5.72
CA ALA A 194 -0.37 -4.11 -4.80
C ALA A 194 -1.68 -4.67 -4.21
N ALA A 195 -2.62 -3.80 -3.81
CA ALA A 195 -3.93 -4.22 -3.31
C ALA A 195 -4.80 -4.91 -4.38
N SER A 196 -4.64 -4.54 -5.64
CA SER A 196 -5.44 -5.06 -6.76
C SER A 196 -4.89 -6.37 -7.32
N VAL A 197 -3.56 -6.49 -7.50
CA VAL A 197 -2.91 -7.66 -8.11
C VAL A 197 -2.74 -8.82 -7.10
N GLY A 198 -2.39 -8.50 -5.87
CA GLY A 198 -2.10 -9.50 -4.83
C GLY A 198 -0.72 -10.16 -4.95
N GLY A 199 -0.30 -10.89 -3.92
CA GLY A 199 1.02 -11.52 -3.84
C GLY A 199 2.15 -10.52 -3.77
N PHE A 200 3.38 -10.99 -3.99
CA PHE A 200 4.51 -10.12 -4.29
C PHE A 200 4.36 -9.59 -5.71
N THR A 201 4.45 -8.29 -5.88
CA THR A 201 4.28 -7.64 -7.19
C THR A 201 5.38 -6.61 -7.38
N THR A 202 6.17 -6.78 -8.44
CA THR A 202 7.13 -5.77 -8.89
C THR A 202 6.52 -4.89 -9.98
N MET A 203 6.87 -3.61 -9.95
CA MET A 203 6.33 -2.60 -10.86
C MET A 203 7.48 -1.74 -11.37
N ASP A 204 7.56 -1.54 -12.69
CA ASP A 204 8.47 -0.57 -13.31
C ASP A 204 7.62 0.54 -13.94
N PHE A 205 7.71 1.73 -13.38
CA PHE A 205 6.95 2.91 -13.80
C PHE A 205 7.67 3.75 -14.86
N LYS A 206 8.64 3.19 -15.59
CA LYS A 206 9.33 3.91 -16.66
C LYS A 206 8.36 4.54 -17.66
N ASP A 207 7.29 3.81 -17.99
CA ASP A 207 6.16 4.31 -18.77
C ASP A 207 4.90 4.27 -17.88
N LEU A 208 4.43 5.43 -17.45
CA LEU A 208 3.24 5.54 -16.60
C LEU A 208 1.94 5.16 -17.32
N SER A 209 1.92 5.22 -18.65
CA SER A 209 0.75 4.82 -19.46
C SER A 209 0.64 3.29 -19.61
N ALA A 210 1.78 2.60 -19.54
CA ALA A 210 1.90 1.16 -19.67
C ALA A 210 2.96 0.61 -18.70
N PRO A 211 2.74 0.68 -17.37
CA PRO A 211 3.71 0.20 -16.39
C PRO A 211 3.90 -1.31 -16.54
N LYS A 212 5.15 -1.76 -16.38
CA LYS A 212 5.43 -3.20 -16.38
C LYS A 212 5.13 -3.76 -15.00
N ILE A 213 4.15 -4.65 -14.92
CA ILE A 213 3.70 -5.29 -13.69
C ILE A 213 4.00 -6.77 -13.78
N GLU A 214 4.64 -7.31 -12.76
CA GLU A 214 4.92 -8.74 -12.67
C GLU A 214 4.64 -9.25 -11.27
N LYS A 215 3.80 -10.27 -11.17
CA LYS A 215 3.56 -11.00 -9.94
C LYS A 215 4.64 -12.06 -9.74
N ILE A 216 5.22 -12.11 -8.55
CA ILE A 216 6.28 -13.05 -8.19
C ILE A 216 5.65 -14.15 -7.34
N ASP A 217 5.82 -15.41 -7.79
CA ASP A 217 5.43 -16.58 -7.02
C ASP A 217 6.49 -16.86 -5.95
N PHE A 218 6.21 -16.42 -4.73
CA PHE A 218 7.08 -16.58 -3.58
C PHE A 218 6.26 -16.77 -2.31
N ASP A 219 6.63 -17.78 -1.53
CA ASP A 219 5.99 -18.14 -0.28
C ASP A 219 6.99 -17.97 0.87
N LEU A 220 6.81 -16.90 1.65
CA LEU A 220 7.70 -16.55 2.78
C LEU A 220 7.71 -17.60 3.88
N ASP A 221 6.59 -18.29 4.11
CA ASP A 221 6.45 -19.27 5.19
C ASP A 221 7.40 -20.45 5.01
N ARG A 222 7.75 -20.79 3.75
CA ARG A 222 8.71 -21.87 3.44
C ARG A 222 10.13 -21.59 3.93
N TYR A 223 10.46 -20.34 4.19
CA TYR A 223 11.78 -19.93 4.62
C TYR A 223 11.89 -19.79 6.15
N GLY A 224 10.80 -20.04 6.88
CA GLY A 224 10.78 -19.98 8.34
C GLY A 224 10.87 -18.55 8.89
N TYR A 225 10.32 -17.56 8.16
CA TYR A 225 10.29 -16.15 8.55
C TYR A 225 8.86 -15.62 8.60
N ALA A 226 8.63 -14.69 9.51
CA ALA A 226 7.44 -13.87 9.56
C ALA A 226 7.74 -12.46 9.07
N LEU A 227 6.79 -11.86 8.35
CA LEU A 227 6.80 -10.44 8.05
C LEU A 227 6.16 -9.68 9.20
N CYS A 228 6.90 -8.75 9.81
CA CYS A 228 6.41 -7.92 10.90
C CYS A 228 6.41 -6.45 10.48
N VAL A 229 5.35 -5.72 10.84
CA VAL A 229 5.29 -4.26 10.78
C VAL A 229 5.09 -3.74 12.18
N VAL A 230 5.95 -2.80 12.61
CA VAL A 230 5.89 -2.19 13.94
C VAL A 230 5.51 -0.72 13.79
N ASP A 231 4.40 -0.32 14.40
CA ASP A 231 3.97 1.06 14.52
C ASP A 231 4.71 1.72 15.70
N THR A 232 5.45 2.77 15.41
CA THR A 232 6.23 3.51 16.42
C THR A 232 5.43 4.59 17.14
N GLY A 233 4.16 4.76 16.81
CA GLY A 233 3.26 5.75 17.42
C GLY A 233 3.57 7.20 17.02
N GLY A 234 4.41 7.42 16.00
CA GLY A 234 4.79 8.74 15.54
C GLY A 234 3.61 9.49 14.90
N ASN A 235 3.55 10.80 15.13
CA ASN A 235 2.51 11.65 14.56
C ASN A 235 2.88 12.13 13.16
N HIS A 236 1.96 11.94 12.20
CA HIS A 236 2.10 12.42 10.81
C HIS A 236 1.60 13.88 10.62
N ALA A 237 1.02 14.50 11.66
CA ALA A 237 0.59 15.88 11.58
C ALA A 237 1.82 16.79 11.31
N ASP A 238 1.62 17.78 10.44
CA ASP A 238 2.65 18.77 10.05
C ASP A 238 3.86 18.22 9.26
N LEU A 239 3.84 16.95 8.81
CA LEU A 239 4.91 16.35 8.02
C LEU A 239 4.72 16.47 6.50
N THR A 240 3.63 17.08 6.04
CA THR A 240 3.30 17.22 4.60
C THR A 240 4.45 17.86 3.82
N GLY A 241 5.13 18.86 4.41
CA GLY A 241 6.29 19.51 3.80
C GLY A 241 7.49 18.57 3.60
N GLU A 242 7.74 17.67 4.54
CA GLU A 242 8.83 16.68 4.43
C GLU A 242 8.55 15.65 3.34
N TYR A 243 7.31 15.12 3.26
CA TYR A 243 6.90 14.22 2.18
C TYR A 243 6.99 14.89 0.82
N ALA A 244 6.51 16.11 0.67
CA ALA A 244 6.55 16.87 -0.58
C ALA A 244 7.98 17.21 -1.02
N ALA A 245 8.90 17.39 -0.08
CA ALA A 245 10.30 17.71 -0.38
C ALA A 245 11.04 16.56 -1.08
N ILE A 246 10.70 15.30 -0.82
CA ILE A 246 11.37 14.15 -1.45
C ILE A 246 11.25 14.20 -2.99
N PRO A 247 10.04 14.10 -3.58
CA PRO A 247 9.92 14.14 -5.03
C PRO A 247 10.34 15.50 -5.63
N ALA A 248 10.13 16.61 -4.92
CA ALA A 248 10.52 17.93 -5.40
C ALA A 248 12.04 18.07 -5.54
N GLU A 249 12.82 17.57 -4.58
CA GLU A 249 14.27 17.60 -4.62
C GLU A 249 14.85 16.66 -5.68
N MET A 250 14.32 15.45 -5.81
CA MET A 250 14.70 14.53 -6.88
C MET A 250 14.44 15.12 -8.27
N LYS A 251 13.27 15.75 -8.48
CA LYS A 251 12.92 16.41 -9.74
C LYS A 251 13.81 17.64 -10.03
N ARG A 252 14.26 18.38 -9.00
CA ARG A 252 15.23 19.47 -9.22
C ARG A 252 16.55 18.94 -9.79
N VAL A 253 17.05 17.79 -9.28
CA VAL A 253 18.24 17.15 -9.82
C VAL A 253 18.00 16.70 -11.27
N ALA A 254 16.86 16.07 -11.56
CA ALA A 254 16.52 15.66 -12.91
C ALA A 254 16.50 16.85 -13.89
N LYS A 255 15.85 17.96 -13.50
CA LYS A 255 15.79 19.19 -14.32
C LYS A 255 17.15 19.82 -14.57
N ALA A 256 18.04 19.86 -13.58
CA ALA A 256 19.41 20.35 -13.75
C ALA A 256 20.22 19.49 -14.73
N LEU A 257 19.78 18.26 -15.00
CA LEU A 257 20.37 17.32 -15.95
C LEU A 257 19.57 17.19 -17.26
N GLY A 258 18.52 18.02 -17.45
CA GLY A 258 17.72 18.06 -18.68
C GLY A 258 16.58 17.07 -18.77
N GLY A 259 16.23 16.36 -17.68
CA GLY A 259 15.07 15.46 -17.58
C GLY A 259 13.95 16.08 -16.70
N GLU A 260 12.77 15.49 -16.77
CA GLU A 260 11.65 15.84 -15.88
C GLU A 260 11.65 15.00 -14.59
N VAL A 261 12.11 13.76 -14.68
CA VAL A 261 12.25 12.80 -13.59
C VAL A 261 13.59 12.07 -13.65
N LEU A 262 14.06 11.54 -12.52
CA LEU A 262 15.37 10.87 -12.46
C LEU A 262 15.47 9.63 -13.37
N ARG A 263 14.35 8.99 -13.71
CA ARG A 263 14.32 7.85 -14.64
C ARG A 263 14.77 8.19 -16.07
N GLU A 264 14.70 9.46 -16.44
CA GLU A 264 15.11 9.96 -17.78
C GLU A 264 16.58 10.36 -17.83
N VAL A 265 17.24 10.41 -16.68
CA VAL A 265 18.62 10.90 -16.54
C VAL A 265 19.60 9.74 -16.53
N SER A 266 20.75 9.93 -17.19
CA SER A 266 21.87 9.00 -17.10
C SER A 266 22.53 9.06 -15.73
N GLU A 267 22.62 7.92 -15.04
CA GLU A 267 23.29 7.80 -13.75
C GLU A 267 24.79 8.19 -13.86
N GLU A 268 25.45 7.78 -14.95
CA GLU A 268 26.85 8.14 -15.19
C GLU A 268 27.05 9.66 -15.31
N GLU A 269 26.16 10.34 -16.04
CA GLU A 269 26.21 11.79 -16.18
C GLU A 269 25.89 12.49 -14.85
N PHE A 270 24.94 11.99 -14.08
CA PHE A 270 24.64 12.49 -12.74
C PHE A 270 25.89 12.49 -11.85
N TYR A 271 26.60 11.35 -11.74
CA TYR A 271 27.79 11.28 -10.90
C TYR A 271 28.92 12.19 -11.38
N LYS A 272 29.09 12.35 -12.68
CA LYS A 272 30.11 13.30 -13.25
C LYS A 272 29.81 14.75 -12.91
N LYS A 273 28.54 15.12 -12.81
CA LYS A 273 28.09 16.51 -12.56
C LYS A 273 27.82 16.83 -11.09
N ILE A 274 28.08 15.93 -10.16
CA ILE A 274 27.90 16.19 -8.72
C ILE A 274 28.57 17.50 -8.26
N PRO A 275 29.81 17.87 -8.68
CA PRO A 275 30.42 19.15 -8.24
C PRO A 275 29.64 20.40 -8.64
N GLU A 276 29.00 20.39 -9.82
CA GLU A 276 28.14 21.48 -10.29
C GLU A 276 26.79 21.44 -9.59
N LEU A 277 26.14 20.26 -9.56
CA LEU A 277 24.84 20.03 -8.94
C LEU A 277 24.82 20.43 -7.47
N ARG A 278 25.93 20.19 -6.74
CA ARG A 278 26.06 20.57 -5.35
C ARG A 278 25.83 22.06 -5.11
N LYS A 279 26.27 22.91 -6.04
CA LYS A 279 26.11 24.36 -5.98
C LYS A 279 24.71 24.82 -6.34
N GLU A 280 24.02 24.05 -7.20
CA GLU A 280 22.74 24.42 -7.77
C GLU A 280 21.55 23.88 -6.93
N VAL A 281 21.59 22.59 -6.55
CA VAL A 281 20.45 21.90 -5.92
C VAL A 281 20.69 21.53 -4.45
N GLY A 282 21.95 21.56 -3.98
CA GLY A 282 22.35 21.25 -2.61
C GLY A 282 22.53 19.76 -2.32
N ASP A 283 23.19 19.46 -1.18
CA ASP A 283 23.63 18.13 -0.82
C ASP A 283 22.47 17.12 -0.63
N ARG A 284 21.38 17.54 0.03
CA ARG A 284 20.24 16.62 0.32
C ARG A 284 19.54 16.17 -0.95
N ALA A 285 19.36 17.04 -1.94
CA ALA A 285 18.78 16.68 -3.22
C ALA A 285 19.64 15.64 -3.97
N ILE A 286 20.98 15.79 -3.91
CA ILE A 286 21.93 14.83 -4.48
C ILE A 286 21.84 13.48 -3.77
N LEU A 287 21.82 13.46 -2.43
CA LEU A 287 21.69 12.22 -1.66
C LEU A 287 20.38 11.48 -2.02
N ARG A 288 19.25 12.19 -2.15
CA ARG A 288 17.98 11.64 -2.58
C ARG A 288 18.03 11.08 -4.00
N ALA A 289 18.78 11.70 -4.91
CA ALA A 289 19.01 11.17 -6.25
C ALA A 289 19.90 9.90 -6.22
N ILE A 290 20.94 9.86 -5.37
CA ILE A 290 21.75 8.64 -5.13
C ILE A 290 20.84 7.52 -4.65
N HIS A 291 19.99 7.78 -3.66
CA HIS A 291 19.00 6.80 -3.19
C HIS A 291 18.14 6.26 -4.34
N PHE A 292 17.63 7.13 -5.20
CA PHE A 292 16.80 6.71 -6.34
C PHE A 292 17.53 5.71 -7.25
N PHE A 293 18.77 5.99 -7.65
CA PHE A 293 19.52 5.09 -8.52
C PHE A 293 19.88 3.78 -7.81
N ASP A 294 20.32 3.85 -6.56
CA ASP A 294 20.68 2.68 -5.76
C ASP A 294 19.46 1.78 -5.51
N ASP A 295 18.34 2.35 -5.08
CA ASP A 295 17.16 1.58 -4.69
C ASP A 295 16.46 0.94 -5.91
N ASN A 296 16.51 1.57 -7.10
CA ASN A 296 16.09 0.91 -8.34
C ASN A 296 16.90 -0.35 -8.66
N ARG A 297 18.22 -0.36 -8.40
CA ARG A 297 19.06 -1.56 -8.56
C ARG A 297 18.75 -2.60 -7.50
N VAL A 298 18.51 -2.16 -6.26
CA VAL A 298 18.13 -3.04 -5.15
C VAL A 298 16.83 -3.76 -5.46
N VAL A 299 15.81 -3.08 -6.00
CA VAL A 299 14.56 -3.72 -6.43
C VAL A 299 14.80 -4.82 -7.47
N ASP A 300 15.66 -4.58 -8.47
CA ASP A 300 16.00 -5.63 -9.45
C ASP A 300 16.66 -6.85 -8.78
N GLN A 301 17.52 -6.63 -7.79
CA GLN A 301 18.18 -7.70 -7.04
C GLN A 301 17.21 -8.45 -6.12
N GLU A 302 16.28 -7.73 -5.44
CA GLU A 302 15.21 -8.33 -4.64
C GLU A 302 14.34 -9.26 -5.49
N VAL A 303 13.92 -8.77 -6.66
CA VAL A 303 13.11 -9.55 -7.62
C VAL A 303 13.85 -10.79 -8.11
N ALA A 304 15.12 -10.67 -8.47
CA ALA A 304 15.95 -11.80 -8.89
C ALA A 304 16.13 -12.82 -7.77
N ALA A 305 16.37 -12.36 -6.54
CA ALA A 305 16.53 -13.20 -5.36
C ALA A 305 15.24 -13.97 -5.02
N LEU A 306 14.08 -13.30 -5.04
CA LEU A 306 12.79 -13.97 -4.81
C LEU A 306 12.50 -15.03 -5.89
N LYS A 307 12.73 -14.72 -7.16
CA LYS A 307 12.52 -15.66 -8.28
C LYS A 307 13.45 -16.89 -8.22
N SER A 308 14.66 -16.73 -7.74
CA SER A 308 15.61 -17.83 -7.58
C SER A 308 15.48 -18.57 -6.25
N GLY A 309 14.68 -18.07 -5.31
CA GLY A 309 14.58 -18.61 -3.95
C GLY A 309 15.80 -18.32 -3.07
N ASP A 310 16.63 -17.34 -3.45
CA ASP A 310 17.80 -16.89 -2.66
C ASP A 310 17.36 -15.87 -1.60
N PHE A 311 16.77 -16.39 -0.51
CA PHE A 311 16.24 -15.55 0.55
C PHE A 311 17.34 -14.80 1.35
N GLU A 312 18.56 -15.32 1.37
CA GLU A 312 19.69 -14.62 2.03
C GLU A 312 20.06 -13.33 1.26
N THR A 313 20.18 -13.42 -0.06
CA THR A 313 20.40 -12.23 -0.90
C THR A 313 19.21 -11.26 -0.80
N PHE A 314 17.97 -11.75 -0.77
CA PHE A 314 16.80 -10.91 -0.55
C PHE A 314 16.89 -10.12 0.76
N LYS A 315 17.21 -10.76 1.89
CA LYS A 315 17.40 -10.08 3.19
C LYS A 315 18.49 -9.01 3.15
N GLN A 316 19.59 -9.28 2.47
CA GLN A 316 20.68 -8.30 2.28
C GLN A 316 20.20 -7.09 1.49
N CYS A 317 19.37 -7.28 0.44
CA CYS A 317 18.76 -6.21 -0.33
C CYS A 317 17.81 -5.35 0.52
N VAL A 318 16.97 -5.97 1.35
CA VAL A 318 16.09 -5.24 2.30
C VAL A 318 16.90 -4.36 3.25
N ILE A 319 18.00 -4.87 3.81
CA ILE A 319 18.92 -4.09 4.67
C ILE A 319 19.58 -2.95 3.87
N ALA A 320 20.03 -3.20 2.65
CA ALA A 320 20.66 -2.19 1.80
C ALA A 320 19.68 -1.05 1.46
N SER A 321 18.43 -1.37 1.09
CA SER A 321 17.35 -0.40 0.88
C SER A 321 17.08 0.41 2.15
N GLY A 322 17.00 -0.25 3.31
CA GLY A 322 16.82 0.41 4.61
C GLY A 322 17.95 1.38 4.95
N HIS A 323 19.20 1.01 4.71
CA HIS A 323 20.35 1.89 4.91
C HIS A 323 20.33 3.07 3.94
N SER A 324 20.01 2.84 2.65
CA SER A 324 19.87 3.93 1.68
C SER A 324 18.74 4.89 2.06
N SER A 325 17.63 4.38 2.56
CA SER A 325 16.53 5.21 3.09
C SER A 325 16.99 6.07 4.27
N ALA A 326 17.73 5.51 5.22
CA ALA A 326 18.20 6.24 6.39
C ALA A 326 19.30 7.28 6.04
N MET A 327 20.28 6.92 5.21
CA MET A 327 21.46 7.74 4.95
C MET A 327 21.26 8.72 3.80
N ASN A 328 20.62 8.28 2.72
CA ASN A 328 20.53 9.02 1.46
C ASN A 328 19.16 9.71 1.30
N LEU A 329 18.06 8.98 1.45
CA LEU A 329 16.71 9.53 1.38
C LEU A 329 16.40 10.41 2.58
N GLN A 330 16.89 10.03 3.76
CA GLN A 330 16.74 10.74 5.02
C GLN A 330 15.27 10.87 5.46
N ASN A 331 14.54 9.75 5.44
CA ASN A 331 13.13 9.69 5.81
C ASN A 331 12.86 8.88 7.09
N VAL A 332 13.87 8.65 7.94
CA VAL A 332 13.70 7.93 9.23
C VAL A 332 13.41 8.85 10.41
N PHE A 333 13.52 10.15 10.23
CA PHE A 333 13.04 11.20 11.15
C PHE A 333 12.81 12.51 10.41
N ALA A 334 11.98 13.39 10.97
CA ALA A 334 11.70 14.69 10.41
C ALA A 334 12.65 15.77 11.02
N VAL A 335 13.29 16.58 10.18
CA VAL A 335 14.20 17.65 10.66
C VAL A 335 13.48 18.75 11.42
N VAL A 336 12.17 18.92 11.19
CA VAL A 336 11.31 19.87 11.90
C VAL A 336 11.08 19.46 13.36
N ASN A 337 11.23 18.17 13.69
CA ASN A 337 11.13 17.65 15.05
C ASN A 337 12.23 16.62 15.35
N PRO A 338 13.49 17.06 15.55
CA PRO A 338 14.64 16.17 15.66
C PRO A 338 14.65 15.32 16.95
N GLN A 339 13.75 15.57 17.90
CA GLN A 339 13.64 14.78 19.13
C GLN A 339 12.74 13.55 18.96
N GLU A 340 11.81 13.58 18.01
CA GLU A 340 10.91 12.47 17.73
C GLU A 340 11.51 11.54 16.67
N GLN A 341 12.23 10.51 17.13
CA GLN A 341 12.95 9.57 16.27
C GLN A 341 12.50 8.11 16.51
N GLY A 342 11.19 7.88 16.59
CA GLY A 342 10.63 6.55 16.84
C GLY A 342 11.06 5.50 15.82
N LEU A 343 11.11 5.86 14.53
CA LEU A 343 11.57 4.95 13.46
C LEU A 343 13.05 4.58 13.65
N SER A 344 13.92 5.57 13.90
CA SER A 344 15.35 5.33 14.12
C SER A 344 15.60 4.45 15.34
N LEU A 345 14.86 4.68 16.44
CA LEU A 345 14.90 3.86 17.64
C LEU A 345 14.47 2.41 17.35
N ALA A 346 13.35 2.23 16.64
CA ALA A 346 12.85 0.92 16.27
C ALA A 346 13.85 0.15 15.40
N LEU A 347 14.45 0.78 14.40
CA LEU A 347 15.48 0.19 13.54
C LEU A 347 16.72 -0.24 14.33
N ALA A 348 17.17 0.59 15.27
CA ALA A 348 18.31 0.26 16.13
C ALA A 348 18.02 -0.95 17.05
N LEU A 349 16.82 -1.03 17.63
CA LEU A 349 16.38 -2.17 18.42
C LEU A 349 16.25 -3.44 17.58
N MET A 350 15.66 -3.36 16.38
CA MET A 350 15.57 -4.48 15.43
C MET A 350 16.95 -5.02 15.06
N ALA A 351 17.91 -4.14 14.78
CA ALA A 351 19.30 -4.53 14.51
C ALA A 351 19.89 -5.35 15.64
N LYS A 352 19.68 -4.89 16.88
CA LYS A 352 20.19 -5.55 18.09
C LYS A 352 19.50 -6.91 18.32
N ILE A 353 18.16 -6.96 18.23
CA ILE A 353 17.36 -8.16 18.52
C ILE A 353 17.64 -9.24 17.47
N LEU A 354 17.61 -8.88 16.19
CA LEU A 354 17.76 -9.82 15.09
C LEU A 354 19.20 -10.33 14.92
N GLY A 355 20.21 -9.57 15.37
CA GLY A 355 21.60 -10.01 15.39
C GLY A 355 22.13 -10.51 14.04
N GLY A 356 21.66 -9.95 12.94
CA GLY A 356 22.03 -10.34 11.57
C GLY A 356 21.26 -11.55 11.02
N LYS A 357 20.37 -12.19 11.78
CA LYS A 357 19.56 -13.32 11.30
C LYS A 357 18.36 -12.89 10.48
N GLY A 358 17.77 -11.72 10.77
CA GLY A 358 16.64 -11.16 10.04
C GLY A 358 17.02 -9.96 9.15
N ALA A 359 16.00 -9.30 8.59
CA ALA A 359 16.16 -8.06 7.84
C ALA A 359 15.15 -7.03 8.33
N TYR A 360 15.44 -5.75 8.16
CA TYR A 360 14.57 -4.67 8.61
C TYR A 360 14.83 -3.39 7.83
N ARG A 361 13.80 -2.54 7.75
CA ARG A 361 13.87 -1.23 7.08
C ARG A 361 12.74 -0.31 7.55
N VAL A 362 12.82 0.98 7.20
CA VAL A 362 11.67 1.87 7.26
C VAL A 362 10.57 1.35 6.32
N HIS A 363 9.31 1.52 6.70
CA HIS A 363 8.16 1.06 5.94
C HIS A 363 7.30 2.25 5.48
N GLY A 364 6.97 2.31 4.18
CA GLY A 364 6.18 3.38 3.59
C GLY A 364 6.90 4.72 3.55
N GLY A 365 6.16 5.82 3.72
CA GLY A 365 6.69 7.18 3.54
C GLY A 365 7.80 7.61 4.49
N GLY A 366 7.91 6.99 5.65
CA GLY A 366 8.90 7.36 6.67
C GLY A 366 8.50 8.60 7.48
N PHE A 367 9.48 9.29 8.02
CA PHE A 367 9.42 10.42 8.95
C PHE A 367 8.72 10.12 10.27
N ALA A 368 7.63 9.38 10.25
CA ALA A 368 6.85 8.82 11.35
C ALA A 368 6.20 7.50 10.91
N GLY A 369 5.46 6.84 11.79
CA GLY A 369 4.66 5.64 11.48
C GLY A 369 5.42 4.34 11.68
N THR A 370 5.71 3.59 10.64
CA THR A 370 6.03 2.16 10.76
C THR A 370 7.40 1.77 10.23
N VAL A 371 7.94 0.70 10.80
CA VAL A 371 9.11 -0.04 10.31
C VAL A 371 8.71 -1.48 9.99
N GLN A 372 9.44 -2.12 9.09
CA GLN A 372 9.21 -3.49 8.62
C GLN A 372 10.38 -4.38 9.03
N ALA A 373 10.09 -5.64 9.37
CA ALA A 373 11.10 -6.65 9.63
C ALA A 373 10.70 -8.02 9.08
N TYR A 374 11.70 -8.78 8.62
CA TYR A 374 11.64 -10.22 8.33
C TYR A 374 12.28 -10.95 9.51
N VAL A 375 11.47 -11.59 10.33
CA VAL A 375 11.86 -12.14 11.63
C VAL A 375 11.86 -13.66 11.55
N PRO A 376 12.97 -14.36 11.93
CA PRO A 376 12.95 -15.82 12.07
C PRO A 376 11.84 -16.27 13.02
N LEU A 377 11.12 -17.34 12.69
CA LEU A 377 9.98 -17.82 13.48
C LEU A 377 10.38 -18.20 14.91
N ASP A 378 11.60 -18.72 15.11
CA ASP A 378 12.15 -19.04 16.45
C ASP A 378 12.44 -17.80 17.30
N MET A 379 12.47 -16.61 16.70
CA MET A 379 12.71 -15.34 17.39
C MET A 379 11.43 -14.49 17.50
N LEU A 380 10.32 -14.90 16.88
CA LEU A 380 9.14 -14.05 16.68
C LEU A 380 8.51 -13.58 17.99
N ASP A 381 8.32 -14.47 18.96
CA ASP A 381 7.68 -14.12 20.24
C ASP A 381 8.56 -13.14 21.04
N ALA A 382 9.87 -13.37 21.09
CA ALA A 382 10.81 -12.48 21.76
C ALA A 382 10.88 -11.11 21.06
N PHE A 383 10.94 -11.09 19.72
CA PHE A 383 10.92 -9.86 18.91
C PHE A 383 9.64 -9.05 19.19
N LYS A 384 8.48 -9.71 19.13
CA LYS A 384 7.19 -9.07 19.39
C LYS A 384 7.12 -8.48 20.79
N ALA A 385 7.50 -9.24 21.81
CA ALA A 385 7.49 -8.78 23.20
C ALA A 385 8.40 -7.56 23.40
N GLU A 386 9.61 -7.57 22.84
CA GLU A 386 10.56 -6.46 22.94
C GLU A 386 10.01 -5.20 22.24
N MET A 387 9.51 -5.30 21.01
CA MET A 387 8.93 -4.17 20.29
C MET A 387 7.71 -3.60 21.02
N GLN A 388 6.82 -4.45 21.49
CA GLN A 388 5.63 -4.03 22.21
C GLN A 388 5.93 -3.40 23.57
N SER A 389 7.01 -3.81 24.23
CA SER A 389 7.44 -3.18 25.50
C SER A 389 7.84 -1.71 25.33
N VAL A 390 8.32 -1.33 24.13
CA VAL A 390 8.79 0.03 23.83
C VAL A 390 7.69 0.86 23.15
N PHE A 391 6.96 0.27 22.19
CA PHE A 391 6.04 1.03 21.33
C PHE A 391 4.55 0.79 21.66
N GLY A 392 4.26 -0.07 22.65
CA GLY A 392 2.90 -0.36 23.11
C GLY A 392 2.40 -1.75 22.68
N GLU A 393 1.45 -2.26 23.45
CA GLU A 393 0.97 -3.65 23.39
C GLU A 393 0.42 -4.09 22.02
N LYS A 394 -0.05 -3.15 21.21
CA LYS A 394 -0.65 -3.40 19.88
C LYS A 394 0.22 -2.90 18.73
N SER A 395 1.47 -2.55 18.98
CA SER A 395 2.34 -1.91 17.98
C SER A 395 2.91 -2.88 16.95
N CYS A 396 3.05 -4.18 17.24
CA CYS A 396 3.68 -5.16 16.36
C CYS A 396 2.62 -6.05 15.68
N TYR A 397 2.51 -5.92 14.37
CA TYR A 397 1.64 -6.71 13.51
C TYR A 397 2.45 -7.80 12.83
N VAL A 398 2.03 -9.06 12.98
CA VAL A 398 2.56 -10.19 12.22
C VAL A 398 1.67 -10.37 11.01
N LEU A 399 2.26 -10.30 9.83
CA LEU A 399 1.57 -10.31 8.55
C LEU A 399 1.95 -11.56 7.76
N SER A 400 1.04 -12.05 6.95
CA SER A 400 1.30 -13.00 5.87
C SER A 400 1.02 -12.34 4.51
N VAL A 401 1.67 -12.84 3.47
CA VAL A 401 1.45 -12.36 2.11
C VAL A 401 0.22 -13.05 1.54
N ARG A 402 -0.75 -12.26 1.12
CA ARG A 402 -1.99 -12.73 0.52
C ARG A 402 -1.85 -12.82 -1.00
N SER A 403 -2.05 -14.00 -1.56
CA SER A 403 -1.89 -14.26 -2.99
C SER A 403 -2.91 -13.56 -3.89
N ALA A 404 -4.10 -13.23 -3.38
CA ALA A 404 -5.18 -12.58 -4.13
C ALA A 404 -5.33 -11.11 -3.77
N GLY A 405 -5.56 -10.26 -4.77
CA GLY A 405 -5.98 -8.89 -4.61
C GLY A 405 -7.46 -8.74 -4.27
N GLY A 406 -8.10 -7.66 -4.76
CA GLY A 406 -9.55 -7.47 -4.63
C GLY A 406 -10.32 -8.65 -5.23
N THR A 407 -11.25 -9.25 -4.47
CA THR A 407 -11.95 -10.46 -4.89
C THR A 407 -13.35 -10.59 -4.28
N LYS A 408 -14.23 -11.33 -4.98
CA LYS A 408 -15.48 -11.82 -4.42
C LYS A 408 -15.20 -13.07 -3.58
N VAL A 409 -15.85 -13.19 -2.43
CA VAL A 409 -15.63 -14.28 -1.46
C VAL A 409 -16.87 -15.14 -1.36
N THR A 410 -16.70 -16.46 -1.38
CA THR A 410 -17.78 -17.41 -1.02
C THR A 410 -17.64 -17.82 0.42
N ILE A 411 -18.76 -17.74 1.16
CA ILE A 411 -18.89 -18.23 2.54
C ILE A 411 -19.68 -19.52 2.46
N GLU A 412 -19.14 -20.59 3.02
CA GLU A 412 -19.85 -21.87 3.11
C GLU A 412 -20.89 -21.86 4.23
#